data_222a064ade083abeeb4a464781d665d2
#
_entry.id   222a064ade083abeeb4a464781d665d2
#
_cell.length_a   1.000
_cell.length_b   1.000
_cell.length_c   1.000
_cell.angle_alpha   90.00
_cell.angle_beta   90.00
_cell.angle_gamma   90.00
#
_symmetry.space_group_name_H-M   'P 1'
#
loop_
_entity.id
_entity.type
_entity.pdbx_description
1 polymer ?
#
loop_
_entity_poly.entity_id
_entity_poly.type
_entity_poly.pdbx_seq_one_letter_code
_entity_poly.pdbx_strand_id
1 'polypeptide(L)'
;MSRKFFLDRSIGETRGVITLDGRPERLLITRDGEPAATRLFARSVARVRSVEKNIGAAFLDLPGKVEALYSLRQDELPPVRGAAVEVEIRTEGRQDKLATVRLIGPAEGEPRLLQAAPDIEAELQDIARGAKIVEGLGAREAADAAEAEVLETIHALPGGGNIAIEPTRALVSIDVDLGGRPGSDTKSAARMANLTALGMAARLLRLKGLGGLVIFDLVGRGHDGKAIDGAARAAFSPDNPGVAIDKISRFGTLTLTVPRRRRPILDTLLDETGGLSATTGALRLVRELEREGRAVPGGQLTAACGPAVLAAFESYRAALTERLGARFTVEARDGWVNDRLEVVAR
;
A
#
# COMPACT_ATOMS: atom_id res chain seq x y z
N MET A 1 3.62 -20.02 12.87
CA MET A 1 3.73 -18.73 12.16
C MET A 1 3.85 -17.61 13.18
N SER A 2 4.96 -16.88 13.18
CA SER A 2 5.24 -15.81 14.15
C SER A 2 5.08 -14.45 13.45
N ARG A 3 4.19 -13.59 13.98
CA ARG A 3 4.06 -12.21 13.53
C ARG A 3 4.82 -11.29 14.47
N LYS A 4 5.49 -10.28 13.89
CA LYS A 4 6.05 -9.15 14.62
C LYS A 4 5.49 -7.85 14.05
N PHE A 5 5.39 -6.84 14.89
CA PHE A 5 4.76 -5.56 14.60
C PHE A 5 5.77 -4.44 14.84
N PHE A 6 5.87 -3.52 13.90
CA PHE A 6 6.84 -2.45 13.93
C PHE A 6 6.16 -1.12 13.63
N LEU A 7 6.51 -0.09 14.36
CA LEU A 7 6.00 1.27 14.18
C LEU A 7 7.17 2.24 14.06
N ASP A 8 7.38 2.77 12.85
CA ASP A 8 8.38 3.79 12.56
C ASP A 8 7.70 5.16 12.43
N ARG A 9 8.05 6.06 13.36
CA ARG A 9 7.61 7.46 13.34
C ARG A 9 8.76 8.34 12.89
N SER A 10 8.60 8.94 11.71
CA SER A 10 9.53 9.91 11.14
C SER A 10 8.86 11.28 11.02
N ILE A 11 9.65 12.31 10.76
CA ILE A 11 9.11 13.61 10.38
C ILE A 11 8.33 13.45 9.06
N GLY A 12 7.09 13.88 9.05
CA GLY A 12 6.21 13.89 7.88
C GLY A 12 5.59 12.54 7.50
N GLU A 13 5.99 11.42 8.15
CA GLU A 13 5.49 10.09 7.79
C GLU A 13 5.50 9.12 8.98
N THR A 14 4.41 8.37 9.14
CA THR A 14 4.35 7.21 10.03
C THR A 14 4.19 5.95 9.18
N ARG A 15 5.01 4.92 9.47
CA ARG A 15 4.97 3.63 8.78
C ARG A 15 4.74 2.50 9.77
N GLY A 16 3.81 1.60 9.46
CA GLY A 16 3.57 0.37 10.20
C GLY A 16 3.96 -0.84 9.38
N VAL A 17 4.65 -1.80 9.99
CA VAL A 17 5.00 -3.06 9.32
C VAL A 17 4.52 -4.24 10.13
N ILE A 18 3.94 -5.21 9.46
CA ILE A 18 3.66 -6.53 10.00
C ILE A 18 4.53 -7.52 9.23
N THR A 19 5.33 -8.30 9.94
CA THR A 19 6.07 -9.41 9.34
C THR A 19 5.47 -10.74 9.72
N LEU A 20 5.57 -11.72 8.83
CA LEU A 20 5.20 -13.11 9.04
C LEU A 20 6.45 -13.97 8.81
N ASP A 21 6.87 -14.69 9.86
CA ASP A 21 8.09 -15.51 9.86
C ASP A 21 9.33 -14.74 9.34
N GLY A 22 9.45 -13.46 9.77
CA GLY A 22 10.55 -12.55 9.43
C GLY A 22 10.44 -11.85 8.08
N ARG A 23 9.42 -12.13 7.25
CA ARG A 23 9.21 -11.47 5.95
C ARG A 23 8.11 -10.42 6.05
N PRO A 24 8.26 -9.24 5.43
CA PRO A 24 7.19 -8.25 5.38
C PRO A 24 5.89 -8.83 4.79
N GLU A 25 4.79 -8.68 5.49
CA GLU A 25 3.45 -9.12 5.07
C GLU A 25 2.52 -7.94 4.80
N ARG A 26 2.67 -6.85 5.56
CA ARG A 26 1.92 -5.61 5.35
C ARG A 26 2.81 -4.40 5.60
N LEU A 27 2.65 -3.39 4.77
CA LEU A 27 3.18 -2.05 4.97
C LEU A 27 2.01 -1.08 5.01
N LEU A 28 1.96 -0.25 6.02
CA LEU A 28 0.99 0.82 6.21
C LEU A 28 1.76 2.14 6.19
N ILE A 29 1.30 3.12 5.43
CA ILE A 29 1.94 4.44 5.34
C ILE A 29 0.88 5.51 5.54
N THR A 30 1.21 6.51 6.35
CA THR A 30 0.45 7.75 6.50
C THR A 30 1.40 8.91 6.43
N ARG A 31 1.08 9.91 5.63
CA ARG A 31 1.85 11.15 5.51
C ARG A 31 1.10 12.32 6.11
N ASP A 32 1.85 13.23 6.72
CA ASP A 32 1.29 14.48 7.23
C ASP A 32 0.69 15.29 6.06
N GLY A 33 -0.44 15.93 6.32
CA GLY A 33 -1.16 16.71 5.29
C GLY A 33 -2.08 15.91 4.37
N GLU A 34 -2.11 14.57 4.44
CA GLU A 34 -3.10 13.78 3.71
C GLU A 34 -4.52 14.05 4.25
N PRO A 35 -5.54 14.17 3.36
CA PRO A 35 -6.92 14.43 3.79
C PRO A 35 -7.46 13.32 4.70
N ALA A 36 -7.63 13.59 5.98
CA ALA A 36 -8.09 12.61 6.96
C ALA A 36 -9.47 12.01 6.60
N ALA A 37 -10.31 12.79 5.91
CA ALA A 37 -11.67 12.39 5.52
C ALA A 37 -11.71 11.30 4.43
N THR A 38 -10.61 11.02 3.75
CA THR A 38 -10.53 10.03 2.67
C THR A 38 -9.93 8.69 3.10
N ARG A 39 -9.48 8.59 4.35
CA ARG A 39 -8.84 7.39 4.88
C ARG A 39 -9.88 6.35 5.29
N LEU A 40 -9.51 5.09 5.15
CA LEU A 40 -10.37 3.94 5.47
C LEU A 40 -10.94 4.04 6.90
N PHE A 41 -12.26 3.88 7.03
CA PHE A 41 -13.05 4.02 8.26
C PHE A 41 -13.24 5.45 8.80
N ALA A 42 -12.74 6.48 8.13
CA ALA A 42 -13.09 7.85 8.48
C ALA A 42 -14.60 8.06 8.30
N ARG A 43 -15.23 8.77 9.25
CA ARG A 43 -16.65 9.13 9.19
C ARG A 43 -16.79 10.63 9.04
N SER A 44 -17.67 11.04 8.14
CA SER A 44 -17.87 12.46 7.81
C SER A 44 -19.33 12.75 7.52
N VAL A 45 -19.74 14.00 7.74
CA VAL A 45 -20.89 14.56 7.04
C VAL A 45 -20.44 14.85 5.61
N ALA A 46 -21.18 14.35 4.64
CA ALA A 46 -20.98 14.58 3.23
C ALA A 46 -22.24 15.22 2.60
N ARG A 47 -22.07 15.90 1.47
CA ARG A 47 -23.20 16.48 0.70
C ARG A 47 -23.43 15.64 -0.55
N VAL A 48 -24.67 15.22 -0.79
CA VAL A 48 -25.04 14.51 -2.03
C VAL A 48 -25.02 15.48 -3.19
N ARG A 49 -24.05 15.34 -4.11
CA ARG A 49 -23.89 16.24 -5.25
C ARG A 49 -24.80 15.83 -6.43
N SER A 50 -24.77 14.56 -6.79
CA SER A 50 -25.63 14.01 -7.82
C SER A 50 -25.97 12.55 -7.58
N VAL A 51 -27.03 12.09 -8.21
CA VAL A 51 -27.49 10.69 -8.18
C VAL A 51 -27.67 10.22 -9.63
N GLU A 52 -26.86 9.27 -10.04
CA GLU A 52 -26.78 8.76 -11.40
C GLU A 52 -27.33 7.31 -11.43
N LYS A 53 -28.64 7.18 -11.58
CA LYS A 53 -29.33 5.89 -11.55
C LYS A 53 -28.90 4.95 -12.68
N ASN A 54 -28.51 5.49 -13.83
CA ASN A 54 -28.06 4.74 -15.00
C ASN A 54 -26.76 3.97 -14.76
N ILE A 55 -25.91 4.45 -13.88
CA ILE A 55 -24.66 3.77 -13.47
C ILE A 55 -24.73 3.21 -12.04
N GLY A 56 -25.87 3.30 -11.37
CA GLY A 56 -26.07 2.80 -10.02
C GLY A 56 -25.21 3.50 -8.95
N ALA A 57 -24.98 4.80 -9.08
CA ALA A 57 -24.08 5.53 -8.20
C ALA A 57 -24.63 6.91 -7.76
N ALA A 58 -24.20 7.36 -6.59
CA ALA A 58 -24.31 8.76 -6.16
C ALA A 58 -22.93 9.33 -5.86
N PHE A 59 -22.69 10.57 -6.25
CA PHE A 59 -21.48 11.32 -5.98
C PHE A 59 -21.69 12.23 -4.80
N LEU A 60 -20.74 12.25 -3.88
CA LEU A 60 -20.79 12.99 -2.63
C LEU A 60 -19.55 13.87 -2.48
N ASP A 61 -19.75 15.05 -1.92
CA ASP A 61 -18.67 15.95 -1.52
C ASP A 61 -18.34 15.70 -0.04
N LEU A 62 -17.12 15.22 0.21
CA LEU A 62 -16.52 15.09 1.53
C LEU A 62 -15.91 16.42 2.01
N PRO A 63 -15.50 16.54 3.29
CA PRO A 63 -14.71 17.68 3.76
C PRO A 63 -13.50 17.96 2.86
N GLY A 64 -13.19 19.25 2.65
CA GLY A 64 -12.10 19.67 1.76
C GLY A 64 -12.44 19.59 0.27
N LYS A 65 -13.72 19.44 -0.10
CA LYS A 65 -14.20 19.30 -1.49
C LYS A 65 -13.65 18.07 -2.21
N VAL A 66 -13.37 17.03 -1.46
CA VAL A 66 -12.94 15.75 -2.02
C VAL A 66 -14.17 14.93 -2.42
N GLU A 67 -14.14 14.35 -3.62
CA GLU A 67 -15.24 13.53 -4.11
C GLU A 67 -15.19 12.10 -3.60
N ALA A 68 -16.37 11.54 -3.34
CA ALA A 68 -16.55 10.12 -3.04
C ALA A 68 -17.75 9.55 -3.78
N LEU A 69 -17.76 8.22 -3.90
CA LEU A 69 -18.80 7.49 -4.61
C LEU A 69 -19.55 6.57 -3.63
N TYR A 70 -20.87 6.64 -3.67
CA TYR A 70 -21.77 5.67 -3.05
C TYR A 70 -22.41 4.79 -4.10
N SER A 71 -22.23 3.47 -4.02
CA SER A 71 -22.92 2.52 -4.90
C SER A 71 -24.36 2.33 -4.43
N LEU A 72 -25.33 2.64 -5.30
CA LEU A 72 -26.76 2.46 -5.03
C LEU A 72 -27.09 0.98 -4.96
N ARG A 73 -27.83 0.57 -3.95
CA ARG A 73 -28.37 -0.80 -3.84
C ARG A 73 -29.76 -0.86 -4.46
N GLN A 74 -30.11 -2.00 -5.03
CA GLN A 74 -31.40 -2.16 -5.72
C GLN A 74 -32.60 -1.96 -4.80
N ASP A 75 -32.48 -2.30 -3.52
CA ASP A 75 -33.58 -2.28 -2.55
C ASP A 75 -33.56 -1.05 -1.61
N GLU A 76 -32.66 -0.08 -1.86
CA GLU A 76 -32.56 1.12 -1.04
C GLU A 76 -33.04 2.36 -1.81
N LEU A 77 -33.75 3.26 -1.13
CA LEU A 77 -34.07 4.56 -1.69
C LEU A 77 -32.78 5.36 -1.90
N PRO A 78 -32.53 5.88 -3.11
CA PRO A 78 -31.33 6.68 -3.34
C PRO A 78 -31.32 7.95 -2.46
N PRO A 79 -30.15 8.41 -2.04
CA PRO A 79 -30.05 9.64 -1.28
C PRO A 79 -30.55 10.83 -2.10
N VAL A 80 -31.13 11.82 -1.44
CA VAL A 80 -31.68 13.00 -2.10
C VAL A 80 -30.55 13.96 -2.45
N ARG A 81 -30.52 14.48 -3.69
CA ARG A 81 -29.56 15.51 -4.11
C ARG A 81 -29.62 16.74 -3.18
N GLY A 82 -28.47 17.23 -2.77
CA GLY A 82 -28.33 18.36 -1.84
C GLY A 82 -28.49 17.98 -0.37
N ALA A 83 -28.92 16.75 -0.04
CA ALA A 83 -29.01 16.32 1.34
C ALA A 83 -27.62 16.16 1.99
N ALA A 84 -27.55 16.48 3.28
CA ALA A 84 -26.42 16.11 4.11
C ALA A 84 -26.62 14.69 4.64
N VAL A 85 -25.57 13.87 4.56
CA VAL A 85 -25.59 12.46 4.98
C VAL A 85 -24.32 12.11 5.73
N GLU A 86 -24.44 11.25 6.72
CA GLU A 86 -23.29 10.69 7.38
C GLU A 86 -22.79 9.48 6.59
N VAL A 87 -21.48 9.45 6.34
CA VAL A 87 -20.83 8.41 5.56
C VAL A 87 -19.56 7.89 6.24
N GLU A 88 -19.21 6.66 5.93
CA GLU A 88 -17.95 6.02 6.32
C GLU A 88 -17.18 5.56 5.08
N ILE A 89 -15.89 5.85 5.01
CA ILE A 89 -15.01 5.37 3.93
C ILE A 89 -14.91 3.85 4.00
N ARG A 90 -15.26 3.18 2.91
CA ARG A 90 -15.19 1.72 2.73
C ARG A 90 -13.97 1.29 1.92
N THR A 91 -13.58 2.14 0.97
CA THR A 91 -12.42 1.93 0.13
C THR A 91 -11.78 3.27 -0.15
N GLU A 92 -10.49 3.38 0.08
CA GLU A 92 -9.72 4.59 -0.25
C GLU A 92 -9.64 4.79 -1.76
N GLY A 93 -9.61 6.05 -2.18
CA GLY A 93 -9.41 6.41 -3.58
C GLY A 93 -8.02 6.01 -4.07
N ARG A 94 -7.90 5.83 -5.38
CA ARG A 94 -6.63 5.54 -6.07
C ARG A 94 -6.63 6.17 -7.44
N GLN A 95 -5.48 6.68 -7.88
CA GLN A 95 -5.35 7.26 -9.22
C GLN A 95 -6.66 7.81 -9.80
N ASP A 96 -7.27 7.13 -10.77
CA ASP A 96 -8.50 7.55 -11.46
C ASP A 96 -9.80 7.08 -10.77
N LYS A 97 -9.75 6.52 -9.55
CA LYS A 97 -10.94 6.00 -8.86
C LYS A 97 -11.19 6.69 -7.54
N LEU A 98 -12.38 7.23 -7.39
CA LEU A 98 -12.84 7.88 -6.17
C LEU A 98 -12.87 6.90 -4.99
N ALA A 99 -12.73 7.44 -3.78
CA ALA A 99 -13.05 6.71 -2.57
C ALA A 99 -14.51 6.25 -2.60
N THR A 100 -14.78 5.04 -2.09
CA THR A 100 -16.17 4.57 -1.93
C THR A 100 -16.60 4.67 -0.48
N VAL A 101 -17.87 5.00 -0.29
CA VAL A 101 -18.45 5.17 1.04
C VAL A 101 -19.61 4.22 1.31
N ARG A 102 -19.85 3.97 2.58
CA ARG A 102 -21.10 3.43 3.09
C ARG A 102 -21.92 4.57 3.68
N LEU A 103 -23.19 4.60 3.33
CA LEU A 103 -24.15 5.51 3.97
C LEU A 103 -24.47 4.98 5.38
N ILE A 104 -24.40 5.86 6.37
CA ILE A 104 -24.73 5.53 7.77
C ILE A 104 -26.16 6.02 8.08
N GLY A 105 -26.48 7.27 7.69
CA GLY A 105 -27.79 7.85 7.92
C GLY A 105 -27.89 9.31 7.49
N PRO A 106 -29.02 9.96 7.75
CA PRO A 106 -29.16 11.38 7.53
C PRO A 106 -28.24 12.17 8.47
N ALA A 107 -27.82 13.34 8.03
CA ALA A 107 -27.01 14.27 8.82
C ALA A 107 -27.45 15.71 8.55
N GLU A 108 -26.89 16.66 9.31
CA GLU A 108 -27.16 18.09 9.17
C GLU A 108 -25.86 18.89 9.04
N GLY A 109 -25.97 20.05 8.42
CA GLY A 109 -24.87 21.01 8.29
C GLY A 109 -23.96 20.77 7.11
N GLU A 110 -22.82 21.47 7.10
CA GLU A 110 -21.84 21.40 6.03
C GLU A 110 -20.93 20.18 6.16
N PRO A 111 -20.28 19.73 5.04
CA PRO A 111 -19.32 18.65 5.06
C PRO A 111 -18.20 18.87 6.08
N ARG A 112 -18.06 17.95 7.02
CA ARG A 112 -17.04 17.98 8.08
C ARG A 112 -16.67 16.58 8.52
N LEU A 113 -15.45 16.42 9.00
CA LEU A 113 -15.00 15.17 9.62
C LEU A 113 -15.69 14.99 10.98
N LEU A 114 -16.30 13.83 11.19
CA LEU A 114 -16.92 13.44 12.47
C LEU A 114 -15.99 12.58 13.30
N GLN A 115 -15.34 11.62 12.63
CA GLN A 115 -14.41 10.69 13.26
C GLN A 115 -13.24 10.43 12.30
N ALA A 116 -12.03 10.69 12.76
CA ALA A 116 -10.84 10.34 12.01
C ALA A 116 -10.72 8.79 11.88
N ALA A 117 -10.10 8.35 10.81
CA ALA A 117 -9.67 6.97 10.69
C ALA A 117 -8.74 6.59 11.86
N PRO A 118 -8.70 5.32 12.28
CA PRO A 118 -7.65 4.84 13.16
C PRO A 118 -6.28 5.21 12.60
N ASP A 119 -5.36 5.67 13.45
CA ASP A 119 -3.98 5.84 13.06
C ASP A 119 -3.27 4.48 12.93
N ILE A 120 -2.05 4.48 12.41
CA ILE A 120 -1.29 3.24 12.18
C ILE A 120 -1.02 2.51 13.49
N GLU A 121 -0.82 3.22 14.59
CA GLU A 121 -0.59 2.58 15.89
C GLU A 121 -1.83 1.84 16.36
N ALA A 122 -2.99 2.49 16.34
CA ALA A 122 -4.26 1.86 16.73
C ALA A 122 -4.56 0.63 15.86
N GLU A 123 -4.27 0.70 14.55
CA GLU A 123 -4.43 -0.45 13.66
C GLU A 123 -3.48 -1.59 13.98
N LEU A 124 -2.21 -1.28 14.26
CA LEU A 124 -1.25 -2.30 14.66
C LEU A 124 -1.65 -2.93 16.00
N GLN A 125 -2.14 -2.14 16.97
CA GLN A 125 -2.62 -2.64 18.26
C GLN A 125 -3.81 -3.58 18.11
N ASP A 126 -4.78 -3.24 17.26
CA ASP A 126 -5.94 -4.09 16.97
C ASP A 126 -5.52 -5.44 16.37
N ILE A 127 -4.60 -5.44 15.40
CA ILE A 127 -4.11 -6.66 14.75
C ILE A 127 -3.20 -7.46 15.69
N ALA A 128 -2.38 -6.77 16.47
CA ALA A 128 -1.40 -7.38 17.39
C ALA A 128 -2.05 -8.10 18.57
N ARG A 129 -3.27 -7.71 18.97
CA ARG A 129 -4.02 -8.31 20.07
C ARG A 129 -3.19 -8.48 21.35
N GLY A 130 -2.44 -7.43 21.69
CA GLY A 130 -1.57 -7.41 22.87
C GLY A 130 -0.12 -7.87 22.63
N ALA A 131 0.26 -8.28 21.42
CA ALA A 131 1.66 -8.51 21.08
C ALA A 131 2.44 -7.19 21.08
N LYS A 132 3.74 -7.27 21.40
CA LYS A 132 4.62 -6.09 21.47
C LYS A 132 4.78 -5.45 20.08
N ILE A 133 4.63 -4.14 20.01
CA ILE A 133 5.00 -3.32 18.86
C ILE A 133 6.44 -2.81 19.11
N VAL A 134 7.31 -3.04 18.13
CA VAL A 134 8.72 -2.59 18.15
C VAL A 134 8.80 -1.19 17.56
N GLU A 135 9.52 -0.30 18.22
CA GLU A 135 9.79 1.07 17.75
C GLU A 135 11.30 1.32 17.61
N GLY A 136 11.67 2.50 17.11
CA GLY A 136 13.05 2.93 16.96
C GLY A 136 13.77 2.32 15.76
N LEU A 137 15.07 2.07 15.88
CA LEU A 137 15.92 1.66 14.74
C LEU A 137 15.42 0.38 14.07
N GLY A 138 15.06 -0.64 14.83
CA GLY A 138 14.57 -1.90 14.26
C GLY A 138 13.24 -1.76 13.53
N ALA A 139 12.38 -0.80 13.92
CA ALA A 139 11.16 -0.50 13.18
C ALA A 139 11.47 0.23 11.87
N ARG A 140 12.43 1.15 11.87
CA ARG A 140 12.90 1.84 10.68
C ARG A 140 13.47 0.86 9.66
N GLU A 141 14.36 -0.02 10.08
CA GLU A 141 14.95 -1.06 9.22
C GLU A 141 13.88 -1.99 8.62
N ALA A 142 12.90 -2.40 9.44
CA ALA A 142 11.79 -3.22 8.95
C ALA A 142 10.92 -2.47 7.93
N ALA A 143 10.70 -1.16 8.13
CA ALA A 143 9.90 -0.34 7.21
C ALA A 143 10.66 -0.06 5.91
N ASP A 144 11.97 0.19 5.96
CA ASP A 144 12.79 0.39 4.77
C ASP A 144 12.91 -0.90 3.95
N ALA A 145 13.04 -2.07 4.59
CA ALA A 145 13.03 -3.36 3.92
C ALA A 145 11.67 -3.68 3.27
N ALA A 146 10.56 -3.35 3.96
CA ALA A 146 9.21 -3.52 3.41
C ALA A 146 8.96 -2.58 2.22
N GLU A 147 9.41 -1.33 2.29
CA GLU A 147 9.32 -0.34 1.21
C GLU A 147 10.14 -0.80 0.00
N ALA A 148 11.36 -1.30 0.20
CA ALA A 148 12.20 -1.85 -0.87
C ALA A 148 11.50 -3.04 -1.56
N GLU A 149 10.96 -4.01 -0.80
CA GLU A 149 10.27 -5.17 -1.38
C GLU A 149 8.97 -4.78 -2.12
N VAL A 150 8.27 -3.70 -1.69
CA VAL A 150 7.11 -3.17 -2.41
C VAL A 150 7.48 -2.67 -3.80
N LEU A 151 8.63 -2.03 -3.96
CA LEU A 151 9.10 -1.46 -5.22
C LEU A 151 9.59 -2.53 -6.22
N GLU A 152 9.96 -3.71 -5.75
CA GLU A 152 10.35 -4.81 -6.64
C GLU A 152 9.13 -5.34 -7.40
N THR A 153 9.30 -5.62 -8.69
CA THR A 153 8.29 -6.26 -9.54
C THR A 153 8.49 -7.78 -9.57
N ILE A 154 9.75 -8.24 -9.59
CA ILE A 154 10.14 -9.64 -9.73
C ILE A 154 10.67 -10.15 -8.39
N HIS A 155 10.16 -11.29 -7.94
CA HIS A 155 10.51 -11.89 -6.66
C HIS A 155 10.94 -13.35 -6.84
N ALA A 156 12.11 -13.71 -6.32
CA ALA A 156 12.64 -15.06 -6.40
C ALA A 156 11.77 -16.06 -5.60
N LEU A 157 11.43 -17.19 -6.22
CA LEU A 157 10.70 -18.26 -5.56
C LEU A 157 11.63 -19.16 -4.74
N PRO A 158 11.24 -19.62 -3.56
CA PRO A 158 11.94 -20.70 -2.86
C PRO A 158 12.11 -21.93 -3.75
N GLY A 159 13.34 -22.41 -3.86
CA GLY A 159 13.69 -23.55 -4.70
C GLY A 159 13.94 -23.21 -6.17
N GLY A 160 14.02 -21.95 -6.55
CA GLY A 160 14.34 -21.44 -7.88
C GLY A 160 13.13 -20.94 -8.68
N GLY A 161 13.39 -20.22 -9.75
CA GLY A 161 12.37 -19.48 -10.50
C GLY A 161 11.98 -18.18 -9.83
N ASN A 162 11.00 -17.51 -10.37
CA ASN A 162 10.50 -16.22 -9.86
C ASN A 162 9.01 -16.04 -10.14
N ILE A 163 8.45 -15.01 -9.53
CA ILE A 163 7.15 -14.45 -9.90
C ILE A 163 7.31 -12.96 -10.22
N ALA A 164 6.63 -12.50 -11.26
CA ALA A 164 6.44 -11.07 -11.52
C ALA A 164 5.03 -10.66 -11.10
N ILE A 165 4.89 -9.53 -10.40
CA ILE A 165 3.58 -8.98 -9.97
C ILE A 165 3.45 -7.57 -10.52
N GLU A 166 2.56 -7.39 -11.47
CA GLU A 166 2.37 -6.15 -12.21
C GLU A 166 0.93 -5.64 -12.10
N PRO A 167 0.69 -4.55 -11.35
CA PRO A 167 -0.58 -3.89 -11.36
C PRO A 167 -0.77 -3.16 -12.70
N THR A 168 -1.87 -3.46 -13.36
CA THR A 168 -2.34 -2.74 -14.52
C THR A 168 -3.56 -1.89 -14.16
N ARG A 169 -4.05 -1.07 -15.10
CA ARG A 169 -5.27 -0.28 -14.90
C ARG A 169 -6.50 -1.15 -14.57
N ALA A 170 -6.60 -2.35 -15.12
CA ALA A 170 -7.77 -3.23 -15.02
C ALA A 170 -7.63 -4.33 -13.96
N LEU A 171 -6.45 -4.90 -13.81
CA LEU A 171 -6.20 -6.10 -13.01
C LEU A 171 -4.76 -6.14 -12.49
N VAL A 172 -4.46 -7.10 -11.64
CA VAL A 172 -3.08 -7.47 -11.28
C VAL A 172 -2.70 -8.72 -12.06
N SER A 173 -1.66 -8.62 -12.87
CA SER A 173 -1.06 -9.76 -13.57
C SER A 173 0.03 -10.38 -12.71
N ILE A 174 0.06 -11.71 -12.65
CA ILE A 174 1.09 -12.48 -11.95
C ILE A 174 1.60 -13.54 -12.91
N ASP A 175 2.86 -13.41 -13.31
CA ASP A 175 3.56 -14.39 -14.12
C ASP A 175 4.43 -15.30 -13.23
N VAL A 176 4.42 -16.61 -13.52
CA VAL A 176 5.21 -17.61 -12.79
C VAL A 176 6.24 -18.21 -13.72
N ASP A 177 7.53 -17.96 -13.42
CA ASP A 177 8.65 -18.49 -14.20
C ASP A 177 9.44 -19.55 -13.41
N LEU A 178 9.79 -20.64 -14.09
CA LEU A 178 10.60 -21.72 -13.52
C LEU A 178 12.07 -21.34 -13.30
N GLY A 179 12.59 -20.41 -14.10
CA GLY A 179 14.03 -20.18 -14.17
C GLY A 179 14.82 -21.47 -14.46
N GLY A 180 16.10 -21.45 -14.19
CA GLY A 180 16.97 -22.61 -14.34
C GLY A 180 16.93 -23.56 -13.13
N ARG A 181 15.78 -24.14 -12.76
CA ARG A 181 15.72 -25.17 -11.70
C ARG A 181 16.47 -26.42 -12.11
N PRO A 182 17.59 -26.78 -11.47
CA PRO A 182 18.32 -27.96 -11.85
C PRO A 182 17.65 -29.26 -11.35
N GLY A 183 17.70 -30.34 -12.15
CA GLY A 183 17.61 -31.72 -11.69
C GLY A 183 16.24 -32.30 -11.37
N SER A 184 15.10 -31.67 -11.75
CA SER A 184 13.78 -32.25 -11.56
C SER A 184 13.02 -32.46 -12.87
N ASP A 185 12.13 -33.45 -12.89
CA ASP A 185 11.11 -33.56 -13.93
C ASP A 185 10.37 -32.24 -14.09
N THR A 186 10.31 -31.72 -15.32
CA THR A 186 9.74 -30.40 -15.65
C THR A 186 8.31 -30.23 -15.10
N LYS A 187 7.50 -31.31 -15.12
CA LYS A 187 6.12 -31.28 -14.62
C LYS A 187 6.06 -31.11 -13.10
N SER A 188 6.92 -31.79 -12.36
CA SER A 188 7.04 -31.67 -10.91
C SER A 188 7.56 -30.31 -10.52
N ALA A 189 8.56 -29.77 -11.25
CA ALA A 189 9.10 -28.43 -11.03
C ALA A 189 8.03 -27.34 -11.25
N ALA A 190 7.27 -27.41 -12.34
CA ALA A 190 6.17 -26.49 -12.64
C ALA A 190 5.09 -26.53 -11.54
N ARG A 191 4.69 -27.73 -11.12
CA ARG A 191 3.72 -27.90 -10.03
C ARG A 191 4.20 -27.22 -8.73
N MET A 192 5.44 -27.46 -8.33
CA MET A 192 6.01 -26.86 -7.11
C MET A 192 6.16 -25.35 -7.22
N ALA A 193 6.57 -24.84 -8.39
CA ALA A 193 6.65 -23.41 -8.62
C ALA A 193 5.27 -22.74 -8.46
N ASN A 194 4.25 -23.27 -9.11
CA ASN A 194 2.89 -22.73 -9.03
C ASN A 194 2.35 -22.74 -7.60
N LEU A 195 2.50 -23.83 -6.85
CA LEU A 195 2.05 -23.92 -5.46
C LEU A 195 2.78 -22.92 -4.55
N THR A 196 4.10 -22.75 -4.74
CA THR A 196 4.91 -21.80 -3.98
C THR A 196 4.54 -20.36 -4.36
N ALA A 197 4.31 -20.10 -5.65
CA ALA A 197 3.92 -18.80 -6.17
C ALA A 197 2.61 -18.30 -5.57
N LEU A 198 1.60 -19.15 -5.38
CA LEU A 198 0.34 -18.79 -4.75
C LEU A 198 0.51 -18.23 -3.34
N GLY A 199 1.31 -18.89 -2.51
CA GLY A 199 1.60 -18.45 -1.14
C GLY A 199 2.38 -17.13 -1.11
N MET A 200 3.38 -17.01 -1.98
CA MET A 200 4.19 -15.79 -2.09
C MET A 200 3.37 -14.62 -2.63
N ALA A 201 2.59 -14.84 -3.67
CA ALA A 201 1.74 -13.81 -4.26
C ALA A 201 0.71 -13.28 -3.26
N ALA A 202 0.04 -14.15 -2.50
CA ALA A 202 -0.91 -13.74 -1.47
C ALA A 202 -0.26 -12.80 -0.42
N ARG A 203 0.97 -13.12 0.02
CA ARG A 203 1.75 -12.26 0.91
C ARG A 203 2.11 -10.93 0.24
N LEU A 204 2.63 -10.96 -0.98
CA LEU A 204 3.06 -9.76 -1.71
C LEU A 204 1.90 -8.84 -2.09
N LEU A 205 0.74 -9.40 -2.44
CA LEU A 205 -0.46 -8.61 -2.67
C LEU A 205 -0.88 -7.86 -1.40
N ARG A 206 -0.83 -8.52 -0.23
CA ARG A 206 -1.08 -7.86 1.06
C ARG A 206 -0.03 -6.80 1.37
N LEU A 207 1.26 -7.08 1.13
CA LEU A 207 2.36 -6.13 1.36
C LEU A 207 2.21 -4.88 0.49
N LYS A 208 1.92 -5.06 -0.79
CA LYS A 208 1.77 -3.97 -1.77
C LYS A 208 0.40 -3.26 -1.68
N GLY A 209 -0.55 -3.79 -0.91
CA GLY A 209 -1.93 -3.29 -0.85
C GLY A 209 -2.71 -3.51 -2.16
N LEU A 210 -2.32 -4.51 -2.94
CA LEU A 210 -2.94 -4.83 -4.23
C LEU A 210 -4.13 -5.76 -4.06
N GLY A 211 -5.09 -5.67 -4.99
CA GLY A 211 -6.29 -6.50 -5.03
C GLY A 211 -7.20 -6.11 -6.20
N GLY A 212 -8.44 -6.56 -6.15
CA GLY A 212 -9.36 -6.54 -7.28
C GLY A 212 -9.26 -7.82 -8.08
N LEU A 213 -9.36 -7.74 -9.39
CA LEU A 213 -9.15 -8.89 -10.28
C LEU A 213 -7.67 -9.22 -10.36
N VAL A 214 -7.30 -10.46 -10.07
CA VAL A 214 -5.93 -10.99 -10.11
C VAL A 214 -5.90 -12.18 -11.05
N ILE A 215 -4.95 -12.22 -11.96
CA ILE A 215 -4.79 -13.31 -12.91
C ILE A 215 -3.35 -13.84 -12.79
N PHE A 216 -3.24 -15.13 -12.50
CA PHE A 216 -1.99 -15.86 -12.55
C PHE A 216 -1.85 -16.53 -13.92
N ASP A 217 -0.70 -16.36 -14.57
CA ASP A 217 -0.24 -17.21 -15.62
C ASP A 217 0.58 -18.34 -15.00
N LEU A 218 0.02 -19.55 -15.01
CA LEU A 218 0.60 -20.71 -14.36
C LEU A 218 1.58 -21.40 -15.31
N VAL A 219 2.81 -21.59 -14.84
CA VAL A 219 3.84 -22.23 -15.67
C VAL A 219 3.54 -23.71 -15.91
N GLY A 220 3.76 -24.17 -17.15
CA GLY A 220 3.62 -25.56 -17.56
C GLY A 220 2.24 -25.91 -18.12
N ARG A 221 1.98 -27.23 -18.26
CA ARG A 221 0.72 -27.77 -18.81
C ARG A 221 0.20 -28.92 -17.95
N GLY A 222 -1.10 -29.18 -18.03
CA GLY A 222 -1.74 -30.29 -17.31
C GLY A 222 -1.71 -30.11 -15.81
N HIS A 223 -2.17 -28.94 -15.34
CA HIS A 223 -2.18 -28.55 -13.93
C HIS A 223 -3.04 -29.47 -13.06
N ASP A 224 -2.56 -29.75 -11.84
CA ASP A 224 -3.36 -30.40 -10.80
C ASP A 224 -4.33 -29.35 -10.19
N GLY A 225 -5.50 -29.22 -10.80
CA GLY A 225 -6.48 -28.22 -10.43
C GLY A 225 -6.93 -28.32 -8.96
N LYS A 226 -7.00 -29.53 -8.39
CA LYS A 226 -7.37 -29.71 -6.98
C LYS A 226 -6.29 -29.20 -6.03
N ALA A 227 -5.03 -29.50 -6.33
CA ALA A 227 -3.91 -29.01 -5.53
C ALA A 227 -3.78 -27.48 -5.59
N ILE A 228 -3.93 -26.89 -6.79
CA ILE A 228 -3.86 -25.44 -6.99
C ILE A 228 -5.04 -24.72 -6.29
N ASP A 229 -6.28 -25.21 -6.44
CA ASP A 229 -7.44 -24.66 -5.73
C ASP A 229 -7.25 -24.70 -4.20
N GLY A 230 -6.80 -25.84 -3.67
CA GLY A 230 -6.52 -25.98 -2.24
C GLY A 230 -5.44 -25.02 -1.74
N ALA A 231 -4.34 -24.88 -2.49
CA ALA A 231 -3.25 -23.96 -2.17
C ALA A 231 -3.69 -22.49 -2.25
N ALA A 232 -4.46 -22.12 -3.27
CA ALA A 232 -4.99 -20.77 -3.43
C ALA A 232 -5.94 -20.42 -2.27
N ARG A 233 -6.88 -21.31 -1.92
CA ARG A 233 -7.79 -21.09 -0.76
C ARG A 233 -7.03 -20.93 0.54
N ALA A 234 -6.02 -21.74 0.78
CA ALA A 234 -5.17 -21.64 1.97
C ALA A 234 -4.39 -20.31 2.00
N ALA A 235 -3.76 -19.93 0.89
CA ALA A 235 -2.94 -18.72 0.79
C ALA A 235 -3.75 -17.42 0.99
N PHE A 236 -4.96 -17.38 0.45
CA PHE A 236 -5.84 -16.21 0.49
C PHE A 236 -6.88 -16.25 1.62
N SER A 237 -6.89 -17.29 2.47
CA SER A 237 -7.81 -17.38 3.61
C SER A 237 -7.77 -16.17 4.56
N PRO A 238 -6.59 -15.52 4.83
CA PRO A 238 -6.52 -14.32 5.66
C PRO A 238 -7.22 -13.09 5.05
N ASP A 239 -7.49 -13.11 3.76
CA ASP A 239 -8.09 -11.98 3.03
C ASP A 239 -9.63 -12.08 2.93
N ASN A 240 -10.21 -13.16 3.46
CA ASN A 240 -11.65 -13.32 3.55
C ASN A 240 -12.30 -12.45 4.65
N PRO A 241 -13.57 -12.07 4.52
CA PRO A 241 -14.49 -12.44 3.43
C PRO A 241 -14.28 -11.60 2.16
N GLY A 242 -14.63 -12.19 1.01
CA GLY A 242 -14.69 -11.50 -0.29
C GLY A 242 -13.69 -11.98 -1.33
N VAL A 243 -12.85 -12.97 -1.01
CA VAL A 243 -12.04 -13.68 -2.00
C VAL A 243 -12.92 -14.65 -2.77
N ALA A 244 -12.92 -14.53 -4.10
CA ALA A 244 -13.50 -15.52 -5.00
C ALA A 244 -12.41 -16.10 -5.90
N ILE A 245 -12.36 -17.41 -6.05
CA ILE A 245 -11.35 -18.14 -6.82
C ILE A 245 -12.08 -18.96 -7.87
N ASP A 246 -11.72 -18.76 -9.15
CA ASP A 246 -12.27 -19.51 -10.27
C ASP A 246 -11.46 -20.80 -10.51
N LYS A 247 -11.98 -21.66 -11.37
CA LYS A 247 -11.24 -22.83 -11.87
C LYS A 247 -10.13 -22.40 -12.82
N ILE A 248 -9.09 -23.22 -12.92
CA ILE A 248 -8.04 -23.00 -13.92
C ILE A 248 -8.67 -23.04 -15.31
N SER A 249 -8.38 -22.02 -16.10
CA SER A 249 -8.86 -21.90 -17.48
C SER A 249 -8.15 -22.92 -18.40
N ARG A 250 -8.72 -23.14 -19.58
CA ARG A 250 -8.08 -23.94 -20.62
C ARG A 250 -6.73 -23.38 -21.10
N PHE A 251 -6.47 -22.12 -20.81
CA PHE A 251 -5.22 -21.44 -21.16
C PHE A 251 -4.14 -21.53 -20.09
N GLY A 252 -4.43 -22.21 -18.94
CA GLY A 252 -3.48 -22.33 -17.84
C GLY A 252 -3.52 -21.18 -16.85
N THR A 253 -4.48 -20.27 -16.96
CA THR A 253 -4.60 -19.14 -16.03
C THR A 253 -5.51 -19.47 -14.85
N LEU A 254 -5.15 -18.96 -13.65
CA LEU A 254 -6.00 -18.95 -12.48
C LEU A 254 -6.48 -17.51 -12.23
N THR A 255 -7.78 -17.32 -12.20
CA THR A 255 -8.40 -16.01 -11.95
C THR A 255 -9.01 -15.98 -10.56
N LEU A 256 -8.79 -14.88 -9.84
CA LEU A 256 -9.40 -14.65 -8.54
C LEU A 256 -9.68 -13.16 -8.30
N THR A 257 -10.56 -12.88 -7.35
CA THR A 257 -10.76 -11.53 -6.82
C THR A 257 -10.27 -11.46 -5.39
N VAL A 258 -9.52 -10.41 -5.06
CA VAL A 258 -9.06 -10.14 -3.69
C VAL A 258 -9.64 -8.80 -3.24
N PRO A 259 -10.30 -8.74 -2.06
CA PRO A 259 -10.79 -7.48 -1.53
C PRO A 259 -9.67 -6.48 -1.37
N ARG A 260 -9.90 -5.26 -1.86
CA ARG A 260 -9.00 -4.15 -1.67
C ARG A 260 -9.76 -3.00 -1.04
N ARG A 261 -9.27 -2.51 0.10
CA ARG A 261 -9.90 -1.41 0.82
C ARG A 261 -9.01 -0.18 0.89
N ARG A 262 -7.68 -0.36 0.91
CA ARG A 262 -6.70 0.71 0.97
C ARG A 262 -6.15 1.06 -0.40
N ARG A 263 -5.62 2.26 -0.51
CA ARG A 263 -4.81 2.69 -1.65
C ARG A 263 -3.58 1.78 -1.75
N PRO A 264 -3.19 1.30 -2.95
CA PRO A 264 -1.94 0.58 -3.15
C PRO A 264 -0.75 1.39 -2.62
N ILE A 265 0.23 0.73 -2.02
CA ILE A 265 1.42 1.41 -1.49
C ILE A 265 2.20 2.11 -2.61
N LEU A 266 2.25 1.51 -3.80
CA LEU A 266 2.89 2.13 -4.96
C LEU A 266 2.27 3.49 -5.32
N ASP A 267 0.95 3.68 -5.18
CA ASP A 267 0.27 4.96 -5.41
C ASP A 267 0.69 6.05 -4.39
N THR A 268 1.27 5.65 -3.26
CA THR A 268 1.83 6.57 -2.26
C THR A 268 3.30 6.88 -2.53
N LEU A 269 4.05 5.89 -3.02
CA LEU A 269 5.50 6.00 -3.21
C LEU A 269 5.88 6.61 -4.56
N LEU A 270 5.12 6.30 -5.63
CA LEU A 270 5.45 6.66 -7.00
C LEU A 270 4.69 7.90 -7.48
N ASP A 271 5.21 8.54 -8.49
CA ASP A 271 4.54 9.57 -9.27
C ASP A 271 3.85 8.98 -10.53
N GLU A 272 3.24 9.85 -11.33
CA GLU A 272 2.51 9.45 -12.55
C GLU A 272 3.43 8.84 -13.63
N THR A 273 4.73 9.06 -13.55
CA THR A 273 5.72 8.49 -14.50
C THR A 273 6.18 7.09 -14.09
N GLY A 274 5.79 6.63 -12.88
CA GLY A 274 6.22 5.36 -12.29
C GLY A 274 7.57 5.43 -11.58
N GLY A 275 8.19 6.61 -11.49
CA GLY A 275 9.36 6.86 -10.64
C GLY A 275 8.98 7.19 -9.20
N LEU A 276 9.95 7.24 -8.29
CA LEU A 276 9.68 7.73 -6.93
C LEU A 276 9.17 9.17 -6.98
N SER A 277 8.12 9.47 -6.24
CA SER A 277 7.63 10.84 -6.11
C SER A 277 8.65 11.72 -5.38
N ALA A 278 8.65 13.01 -5.68
CA ALA A 278 9.51 13.98 -5.00
C ALA A 278 9.30 13.98 -3.48
N THR A 279 8.05 13.79 -3.03
CA THR A 279 7.71 13.65 -1.60
C THR A 279 8.33 12.40 -1.00
N THR A 280 8.29 11.25 -1.69
CA THR A 280 8.96 10.03 -1.24
C THR A 280 10.47 10.22 -1.12
N GLY A 281 11.10 10.86 -2.12
CA GLY A 281 12.51 11.20 -2.09
C GLY A 281 12.86 12.11 -0.91
N ALA A 282 12.05 13.14 -0.65
CA ALA A 282 12.27 14.08 0.46
C ALA A 282 12.13 13.39 1.83
N LEU A 283 11.14 12.51 2.02
CA LEU A 283 10.98 11.75 3.26
C LEU A 283 12.10 10.73 3.48
N ARG A 284 12.61 10.11 2.41
CA ARG A 284 13.82 9.28 2.48
C ARG A 284 15.04 10.11 2.90
N LEU A 285 15.21 11.29 2.31
CA LEU A 285 16.30 12.20 2.67
C LEU A 285 16.23 12.62 4.15
N VAL A 286 15.05 12.94 4.66
CA VAL A 286 14.83 13.23 6.09
C VAL A 286 15.28 12.06 6.96
N ARG A 287 14.88 10.83 6.63
CA ARG A 287 15.26 9.62 7.38
C ARG A 287 16.77 9.37 7.35
N GLU A 288 17.41 9.58 6.19
CA GLU A 288 18.86 9.45 6.06
C GLU A 288 19.60 10.48 6.88
N LEU A 289 19.19 11.76 6.85
CA LEU A 289 19.78 12.81 7.69
C LEU A 289 19.60 12.52 9.19
N GLU A 290 18.43 12.02 9.60
CA GLU A 290 18.22 11.57 10.98
C GLU A 290 19.14 10.39 11.37
N ARG A 291 19.34 9.44 10.46
CA ARG A 291 20.20 8.27 10.68
C ARG A 291 21.66 8.70 10.87
N GLU A 292 22.20 9.45 9.92
CA GLU A 292 23.58 9.94 9.95
C GLU A 292 23.81 10.90 11.13
N GLY A 293 22.81 11.75 11.41
CA GLY A 293 22.89 12.67 12.55
C GLY A 293 22.94 11.98 13.92
N ARG A 294 22.36 10.77 14.02
CA ARG A 294 22.49 9.93 15.23
C ARG A 294 23.79 9.14 15.25
N ALA A 295 24.27 8.69 14.08
CA ALA A 295 25.52 7.93 13.97
C ALA A 295 26.74 8.80 14.28
N VAL A 296 26.70 10.11 13.91
CA VAL A 296 27.79 11.07 14.16
C VAL A 296 27.27 12.27 14.96
N PRO A 297 27.16 12.15 16.28
CA PRO A 297 26.71 13.26 17.14
C PRO A 297 27.65 14.47 17.02
N GLY A 298 27.07 15.64 16.74
CA GLY A 298 27.85 16.89 16.57
C GLY A 298 28.48 17.11 15.20
N GLY A 299 28.50 16.10 14.33
CA GLY A 299 29.01 16.23 12.96
C GLY A 299 28.13 17.12 12.07
N GLN A 300 28.76 17.76 11.09
CA GLN A 300 28.07 18.48 10.02
C GLN A 300 27.60 17.49 8.96
N LEU A 301 26.33 17.62 8.54
CA LEU A 301 25.72 16.75 7.55
C LEU A 301 25.59 17.52 6.22
N THR A 302 26.07 16.94 5.15
CA THR A 302 25.88 17.47 3.81
C THR A 302 25.06 16.45 3.01
N ALA A 303 23.96 16.90 2.44
CA ALA A 303 23.11 16.09 1.59
C ALA A 303 22.98 16.66 0.20
N ALA A 304 22.86 15.77 -0.80
CA ALA A 304 22.58 16.13 -2.18
C ALA A 304 21.38 15.32 -2.70
N CYS A 305 20.52 15.96 -3.48
CA CYS A 305 19.32 15.35 -4.06
C CYS A 305 18.91 16.04 -5.37
N GLY A 306 17.91 15.51 -6.07
CA GLY A 306 17.32 16.17 -7.22
C GLY A 306 16.56 17.46 -6.87
N PRO A 307 16.39 18.41 -7.82
CA PRO A 307 15.72 19.70 -7.55
C PRO A 307 14.28 19.56 -7.03
N ALA A 308 13.52 18.59 -7.56
CA ALA A 308 12.15 18.32 -7.13
C ALA A 308 12.10 17.79 -5.68
N VAL A 309 13.07 16.95 -5.31
CA VAL A 309 13.21 16.44 -3.94
C VAL A 309 13.57 17.57 -2.98
N LEU A 310 14.48 18.47 -3.35
CA LEU A 310 14.80 19.63 -2.52
C LEU A 310 13.58 20.51 -2.29
N ALA A 311 12.81 20.80 -3.33
CA ALA A 311 11.58 21.59 -3.21
C ALA A 311 10.56 20.93 -2.25
N ALA A 312 10.36 19.61 -2.32
CA ALA A 312 9.50 18.88 -1.41
C ALA A 312 10.07 18.84 0.03
N PHE A 313 11.39 18.74 0.18
CA PHE A 313 12.09 18.71 1.46
C PHE A 313 11.90 19.98 2.29
N GLU A 314 11.72 21.14 1.64
CA GLU A 314 11.52 22.40 2.37
C GLU A 314 10.35 22.36 3.36
N SER A 315 9.33 21.57 3.10
CA SER A 315 8.19 21.37 4.02
C SER A 315 8.60 20.69 5.35
N TYR A 316 9.70 19.97 5.37
CA TYR A 316 10.18 19.19 6.51
C TYR A 316 11.41 19.84 7.19
N ARG A 317 12.02 20.86 6.57
CA ARG A 317 13.26 21.51 7.03
C ARG A 317 13.15 22.03 8.45
N ALA A 318 12.07 22.71 8.79
CA ALA A 318 11.88 23.28 10.11
C ALA A 318 11.85 22.20 11.22
N ALA A 319 11.05 21.16 11.02
CA ALA A 319 10.94 20.05 11.96
C ALA A 319 12.27 19.27 12.09
N LEU A 320 13.01 19.11 11.00
CA LEU A 320 14.33 18.49 11.03
C LEU A 320 15.36 19.37 11.76
N THR A 321 15.28 20.70 11.61
CA THR A 321 16.14 21.65 12.33
C THR A 321 15.88 21.61 13.83
N GLU A 322 14.64 21.49 14.27
CA GLU A 322 14.31 21.30 15.69
C GLU A 322 14.92 20.01 16.25
N ARG A 323 15.00 18.93 15.45
CA ARG A 323 15.48 17.62 15.88
C ARG A 323 17.01 17.48 15.82
N LEU A 324 17.65 18.01 14.79
CA LEU A 324 19.09 17.87 14.53
C LEU A 324 19.90 19.15 14.80
N GLY A 325 19.26 20.30 15.01
CA GLY A 325 19.91 21.61 14.98
C GLY A 325 20.23 22.04 13.54
N ALA A 326 20.87 23.19 13.40
CA ALA A 326 21.24 23.76 12.10
C ALA A 326 22.52 23.14 11.49
N ARG A 327 22.83 21.89 11.80
CA ARG A 327 24.07 21.21 11.40
C ARG A 327 23.94 20.40 10.11
N PHE A 328 22.97 20.72 9.27
CA PHE A 328 22.82 20.08 7.98
C PHE A 328 22.64 21.10 6.85
N THR A 329 23.16 20.74 5.69
CA THR A 329 22.92 21.46 4.43
C THR A 329 22.39 20.49 3.39
N VAL A 330 21.46 20.96 2.55
CA VAL A 330 20.89 20.17 1.45
C VAL A 330 21.04 20.95 0.16
N GLU A 331 21.64 20.35 -0.85
CA GLU A 331 21.92 20.95 -2.14
C GLU A 331 21.20 20.18 -3.25
N ALA A 332 20.68 20.92 -4.25
CA ALA A 332 20.19 20.32 -5.46
C ALA A 332 21.33 19.96 -6.41
N ARG A 333 21.18 18.82 -7.10
CA ARG A 333 22.05 18.42 -8.21
C ARG A 333 21.18 18.28 -9.46
N ASP A 334 21.48 19.10 -10.46
CA ASP A 334 20.77 19.05 -11.74
C ASP A 334 20.91 17.68 -12.41
N GLY A 335 19.82 17.19 -13.00
CA GLY A 335 19.76 15.89 -13.65
C GLY A 335 19.62 14.68 -12.71
N TRP A 336 19.58 14.89 -11.40
CA TRP A 336 19.30 13.79 -10.48
C TRP A 336 17.79 13.50 -10.40
N VAL A 337 17.47 12.22 -10.48
CA VAL A 337 16.11 11.68 -10.29
C VAL A 337 15.76 11.58 -8.81
N ASN A 338 14.49 11.40 -8.50
CA ASN A 338 13.97 11.46 -7.13
C ASN A 338 14.46 10.33 -6.19
N ASP A 339 15.00 9.24 -6.74
CA ASP A 339 15.54 8.13 -5.95
C ASP A 339 17.03 8.28 -5.62
N ARG A 340 17.72 9.23 -6.27
CA ARG A 340 19.14 9.46 -6.04
C ARG A 340 19.36 10.47 -4.92
N LEU A 341 19.92 9.98 -3.82
CA LEU A 341 20.23 10.73 -2.60
C LEU A 341 21.66 10.42 -2.16
N GLU A 342 22.35 11.41 -1.66
CA GLU A 342 23.65 11.24 -0.99
C GLU A 342 23.63 12.03 0.32
N VAL A 343 24.04 11.41 1.43
CA VAL A 343 24.19 12.06 2.73
C VAL A 343 25.56 11.69 3.28
N VAL A 344 26.33 12.69 3.69
CA VAL A 344 27.68 12.52 4.26
C VAL A 344 27.76 13.30 5.57
N ALA A 345 28.24 12.63 6.63
CA ALA A 345 28.59 13.24 7.90
C ALA A 345 30.11 13.54 7.95
N ARG A 346 30.48 14.72 8.45
CA ARG A 346 31.88 15.14 8.62
C ARG A 346 32.09 15.71 10.01
#